data_1306569eecad16a50b1171de3b06129a
#
_entry.id   1306569eecad16a50b1171de3b06129a
#
_cell.length_a   1.000
_cell.length_b   1.000
_cell.length_c   1.000
_cell.angle_alpha   90.00
_cell.angle_beta   90.00
_cell.angle_gamma   90.00
#
_symmetry.space_group_name_H-M   'P 1'
#
loop_
_entity.id
_entity.type
_entity.pdbx_description
1 polymer ?
#
loop_
_entity_poly.entity_id
_entity_poly.type
_entity_poly.pdbx_seq_one_letter_code
_entity_poly.pdbx_strand_id
1 'polypeptide(L)'
;MTSTLDVRIRGHSMWPTLHHDQIVEFRETEPDATYHAGDIILAKHPLKIDVVVIKRILRVEPDGRLFLVGDNPDPTASEDSHNFGPVKPDHVQAVMVR
;
A
#
# COMPACT_ATOMS: atom_id res chain seq x y z
N MET A 1 19.75 5.99 7.04
CA MET A 1 19.75 4.55 6.65
C MET A 1 18.34 4.00 6.78
N THR A 2 17.85 3.32 5.74
CA THR A 2 16.52 2.73 5.77
C THR A 2 16.57 1.34 6.40
N SER A 3 15.57 1.03 7.22
CA SER A 3 15.38 -0.32 7.77
C SER A 3 14.44 -1.11 6.88
N THR A 4 14.61 -2.42 6.85
CA THR A 4 13.66 -3.34 6.24
C THR A 4 12.89 -4.07 7.32
N LEU A 5 11.68 -4.51 6.98
CA LEU A 5 10.85 -5.31 7.87
C LEU A 5 10.15 -6.40 7.05
N ASP A 6 9.90 -7.52 7.71
CA ASP A 6 9.13 -8.60 7.12
C ASP A 6 7.66 -8.41 7.47
N VAL A 7 6.80 -8.40 6.46
CA VAL A 7 5.37 -8.19 6.64
C VAL A 7 4.63 -9.45 6.23
N ARG A 8 3.76 -9.93 7.12
CA ARG A 8 2.86 -11.04 6.80
C ARG A 8 1.62 -10.50 6.12
N ILE A 9 1.34 -11.00 4.93
CA ILE A 9 0.17 -10.59 4.15
C ILE A 9 -1.09 -11.19 4.79
N ARG A 10 -2.12 -10.37 4.98
CA ARG A 10 -3.42 -10.80 5.49
C ARG A 10 -4.50 -10.50 4.46
N GLY A 11 -5.28 -11.52 4.13
CA GLY A 11 -6.36 -11.40 3.15
C GLY A 11 -5.87 -11.57 1.72
N HIS A 12 -6.74 -11.22 0.78
CA HIS A 12 -6.56 -11.54 -0.64
C HIS A 12 -6.56 -10.31 -1.54
N SER A 13 -6.44 -9.10 -0.99
CA SER A 13 -6.54 -7.87 -1.78
C SER A 13 -5.46 -7.74 -2.85
N MET A 14 -4.31 -8.39 -2.65
CA MET A 14 -3.18 -8.31 -3.58
C MET A 14 -2.97 -9.61 -4.38
N TRP A 15 -3.90 -10.55 -4.30
CA TRP A 15 -3.85 -11.76 -5.11
C TRP A 15 -4.01 -11.40 -6.59
N PRO A 16 -3.29 -12.01 -7.53
CA PRO A 16 -2.36 -13.13 -7.36
C PRO A 16 -0.91 -12.70 -7.10
N THR A 17 -0.61 -11.43 -7.00
CA THR A 17 0.76 -10.92 -6.79
C THR A 17 1.30 -11.32 -5.42
N LEU A 18 0.49 -11.15 -4.38
CA LEU A 18 0.81 -11.54 -3.02
C LEU A 18 -0.32 -12.42 -2.48
N HIS A 19 0.06 -13.43 -1.68
CA HIS A 19 -0.87 -14.42 -1.14
C HIS A 19 -1.04 -14.25 0.37
N HIS A 20 -2.22 -14.60 0.86
CA HIS A 20 -2.48 -14.64 2.30
C HIS A 20 -1.42 -15.49 3.02
N ASP A 21 -0.93 -14.99 4.15
CA ASP A 21 0.13 -15.57 4.99
C ASP A 21 1.54 -15.55 4.39
N GLN A 22 1.72 -15.04 3.18
CA GLN A 22 3.05 -14.85 2.62
C GLN A 22 3.82 -13.80 3.45
N ILE A 23 5.12 -14.03 3.65
CA ILE A 23 6.03 -13.07 4.28
C ILE A 23 6.78 -12.32 3.19
N VAL A 24 6.71 -11.01 3.21
CA VAL A 24 7.29 -10.14 2.17
C VAL A 24 8.12 -9.05 2.82
N GLU A 25 9.28 -8.76 2.24
CA GLU A 25 10.16 -7.71 2.72
C GLU A 25 9.72 -6.34 2.21
N PHE A 26 9.58 -5.41 3.15
CA PHE A 26 9.31 -3.99 2.87
C PHE A 26 10.45 -3.15 3.43
N ARG A 27 10.70 -2.01 2.78
CA ARG A 27 11.64 -1.00 3.27
C ARG A 27 10.87 0.15 3.88
N GLU A 28 11.22 0.50 5.13
CA GLU A 28 10.61 1.64 5.80
C GLU A 28 10.90 2.93 5.04
N THR A 29 9.94 3.83 5.01
CA THR A 29 10.05 5.10 4.29
C THR A 29 10.80 6.13 5.11
N GLU A 30 11.42 7.08 4.42
CA GLU A 30 12.06 8.25 5.00
C GLU A 30 11.19 9.49 4.74
N PRO A 31 11.37 10.59 5.53
CA PRO A 31 10.50 11.76 5.40
C PRO A 31 10.46 12.40 4.01
N ASP A 32 11.54 12.27 3.25
CA ASP A 32 11.66 12.84 1.91
C ASP A 32 11.46 11.82 0.79
N ALA A 33 10.92 10.63 1.13
CA ALA A 33 10.70 9.58 0.14
C ALA A 33 9.72 10.02 -0.96
N THR A 34 9.99 9.58 -2.19
CA THR A 34 9.10 9.75 -3.32
C THR A 34 8.50 8.41 -3.72
N TYR A 35 7.29 8.45 -4.22
CA TYR A 35 6.54 7.24 -4.58
C TYR A 35 6.15 7.29 -6.06
N HIS A 36 6.02 6.12 -6.66
CA HIS A 36 5.76 5.99 -8.09
C HIS A 36 4.60 5.02 -8.34
N ALA A 37 3.89 5.26 -9.42
CA ALA A 37 2.90 4.29 -9.89
C ALA A 37 3.54 2.91 -10.05
N GLY A 38 2.85 1.87 -9.61
CA GLY A 38 3.36 0.51 -9.62
C GLY A 38 3.98 0.03 -8.30
N ASP A 39 4.37 0.95 -7.43
CA ASP A 39 4.89 0.56 -6.09
C ASP A 39 3.79 -0.10 -5.27
N ILE A 40 4.16 -1.16 -4.53
CA ILE A 40 3.29 -1.76 -3.52
C ILE A 40 3.72 -1.19 -2.17
N ILE A 41 2.78 -0.65 -1.43
CA ILE A 41 3.05 0.08 -0.18
C ILE A 41 2.23 -0.46 0.98
N LEU A 42 2.78 -0.27 2.18
CA LEU A 42 2.10 -0.42 3.46
C LEU A 42 1.75 0.98 3.94
N ALA A 43 0.48 1.26 4.13
CA ALA A 43 0.01 2.60 4.48
C ALA A 43 -1.07 2.56 5.54
N LYS A 44 -1.17 3.64 6.31
CA LYS A 44 -2.28 3.82 7.25
C LYS A 44 -3.56 4.06 6.48
N HIS A 45 -4.63 3.39 6.90
CA HIS A 45 -5.96 3.65 6.37
C HIS A 45 -6.34 5.10 6.67
N PRO A 46 -6.86 5.86 5.68
CA PRO A 46 -7.12 7.29 5.90
C PRO A 46 -8.31 7.57 6.82
N LEU A 47 -9.20 6.60 7.02
CA LEU A 47 -10.45 6.79 7.75
C LEU A 47 -10.59 5.89 8.99
N LYS A 48 -9.74 4.88 9.13
CA LYS A 48 -9.83 3.90 10.24
C LYS A 48 -8.55 3.95 11.05
N ILE A 49 -8.68 4.24 12.35
CA ILE A 49 -7.56 4.30 13.29
C ILE A 49 -6.97 2.90 13.46
N ASP A 50 -5.64 2.81 13.51
CA ASP A 50 -4.87 1.59 13.74
C ASP A 50 -5.07 0.50 12.68
N VAL A 51 -5.59 0.86 11.52
CA VAL A 51 -5.70 -0.04 10.38
C VAL A 51 -4.66 0.33 9.35
N VAL A 52 -3.91 -0.66 8.88
CA VAL A 52 -2.97 -0.51 7.77
C VAL A 52 -3.46 -1.33 6.59
N VAL A 53 -3.11 -0.87 5.39
CA VAL A 53 -3.46 -1.55 4.14
C VAL A 53 -2.20 -1.79 3.32
N ILE A 54 -2.20 -2.85 2.53
CA ILE A 54 -1.16 -3.12 1.54
C ILE A 54 -1.84 -3.03 0.18
N LYS A 55 -1.40 -2.08 -0.63
CA LYS A 55 -2.01 -1.76 -1.91
C LYS A 55 -0.94 -1.33 -2.91
N ARG A 56 -1.30 -1.34 -4.18
CA ARG A 56 -0.47 -0.82 -5.26
C ARG A 56 -0.85 0.63 -5.54
N ILE A 57 0.15 1.47 -5.78
CA ILE A 57 -0.10 2.83 -6.27
C ILE A 57 -0.49 2.71 -7.76
N LEU A 58 -1.73 3.06 -8.08
CA LEU A 58 -2.19 3.12 -9.45
C LEU A 58 -1.64 4.36 -10.15
N ARG A 59 -1.72 5.48 -9.46
CA ARG A 59 -1.23 6.76 -9.97
C ARG A 59 -0.95 7.73 -8.82
N VAL A 60 -0.08 8.68 -9.08
CA VAL A 60 0.15 9.83 -8.20
C VAL A 60 -0.69 10.98 -8.74
N GLU A 61 -1.56 11.53 -7.89
CA GLU A 61 -2.43 12.64 -8.28
C GLU A 61 -1.62 13.93 -8.45
N PRO A 62 -2.16 14.94 -9.19
CA PRO A 62 -1.46 16.21 -9.37
C PRO A 62 -1.11 16.92 -8.06
N ASP A 63 -1.88 16.71 -7.00
CA ASP A 63 -1.62 17.29 -5.67
C ASP A 63 -0.68 16.43 -4.82
N GLY A 64 -0.15 15.34 -5.37
CA GLY A 64 0.78 14.45 -4.69
C GLY A 64 0.13 13.31 -3.92
N ARG A 65 -1.20 13.27 -3.79
CA ARG A 65 -1.87 12.14 -3.13
C ARG A 65 -1.78 10.89 -4.01
N LEU A 66 -1.87 9.74 -3.35
CA LEU A 66 -1.67 8.43 -3.97
C LEU A 66 -3.01 7.73 -4.14
N PHE A 67 -3.35 7.34 -5.36
CA PHE A 67 -4.54 6.54 -5.61
C PHE A 67 -4.17 5.07 -5.53
N LEU A 68 -4.72 4.36 -4.55
CA LEU A 68 -4.33 3.01 -4.18
C LEU A 68 -5.36 1.99 -4.65
N VAL A 69 -4.88 0.88 -5.20
CA VAL A 69 -5.74 -0.23 -5.65
C VAL A 69 -5.17 -1.56 -5.18
N GLY A 70 -6.05 -2.54 -5.01
CA GLY A 70 -5.65 -3.93 -4.84
C GLY A 70 -5.39 -4.58 -6.21
N ASP A 71 -4.50 -5.58 -6.23
CA ASP A 71 -4.25 -6.34 -7.45
C ASP A 71 -5.33 -7.39 -7.74
N ASN A 72 -6.15 -7.73 -6.73
CA ASN A 72 -7.19 -8.73 -6.92
C ASN A 72 -8.24 -8.20 -7.91
N PRO A 73 -8.55 -8.95 -8.98
CA PRO A 73 -9.53 -8.51 -9.97
C PRO A 73 -10.97 -8.47 -9.44
N ASP A 74 -11.25 -9.11 -8.29
CA ASP A 74 -12.57 -9.06 -7.66
C ASP A 74 -12.72 -7.71 -6.93
N PRO A 75 -13.63 -6.83 -7.37
CA PRO A 75 -13.80 -5.52 -6.74
C PRO A 75 -14.35 -5.59 -5.31
N THR A 76 -14.86 -6.76 -4.88
CA THR A 76 -15.37 -6.94 -3.52
C THR A 76 -14.33 -7.51 -2.56
N ALA A 77 -13.12 -7.84 -3.04
CA ALA A 77 -12.10 -8.47 -2.22
C ALA A 77 -11.58 -7.55 -1.11
N SER A 78 -11.60 -6.24 -1.30
CA SER A 78 -11.18 -5.26 -0.29
C SER A 78 -11.61 -3.86 -0.69
N GLU A 79 -11.54 -2.94 0.28
CA GLU A 79 -11.66 -1.50 0.02
C GLU A 79 -10.34 -0.94 -0.53
N ASP A 80 -10.45 0.07 -1.40
CA ASP A 80 -9.30 0.81 -1.94
C ASP A 80 -9.66 2.28 -2.13
N SER A 81 -8.86 3.03 -2.90
CA SER A 81 -9.12 4.46 -3.10
C SER A 81 -10.43 4.75 -3.83
N HIS A 82 -11.04 3.79 -4.51
CA HIS A 82 -12.40 3.97 -5.03
C HIS A 82 -13.42 4.15 -3.90
N ASN A 83 -13.13 3.61 -2.71
CA ASN A 83 -13.98 3.71 -1.52
C ASN A 83 -13.57 4.84 -0.60
N PHE A 84 -12.27 4.96 -0.26
CA PHE A 84 -11.80 5.91 0.75
C PHE A 84 -11.04 7.10 0.18
N GLY A 85 -10.90 7.19 -1.13
CA GLY A 85 -10.21 8.31 -1.78
C GLY A 85 -8.70 8.18 -1.81
N PRO A 86 -8.02 9.11 -2.49
CA PRO A 86 -6.55 9.11 -2.53
C PRO A 86 -5.97 9.40 -1.13
N VAL A 87 -4.76 8.91 -0.90
CA VAL A 87 -4.10 8.92 0.41
C VAL A 87 -2.88 9.82 0.36
N LYS A 88 -2.68 10.62 1.40
CA LYS A 88 -1.50 11.48 1.52
C LYS A 88 -0.23 10.63 1.65
N PRO A 89 0.89 11.08 1.04
CA PRO A 89 2.15 10.33 1.12
C PRO A 89 2.64 10.07 2.55
N ASP A 90 2.35 10.95 3.50
CA ASP A 90 2.76 10.77 4.89
C ASP A 90 2.04 9.61 5.60
N HIS A 91 1.01 9.03 5.01
CA HIS A 91 0.41 7.79 5.49
C HIS A 91 1.23 6.54 5.14
N VAL A 92 2.15 6.63 4.19
CA VAL A 92 2.96 5.48 3.78
C VAL A 92 3.99 5.17 4.85
N GLN A 93 4.05 3.91 5.27
CA GLN A 93 5.01 3.43 6.27
C GLN A 93 6.17 2.67 5.66
N ALA A 94 5.93 1.96 4.57
CA ALA A 94 6.94 1.13 3.93
C ALA A 94 6.59 0.85 2.47
N VAL A 95 7.61 0.51 1.68
CA VAL A 95 7.47 0.15 0.26
C VAL A 95 8.05 -1.24 0.07
N MET A 96 7.34 -2.09 -0.69
CA MET A 96 7.81 -3.45 -0.95
C MET A 96 9.13 -3.42 -1.70
N VAL A 97 10.09 -4.21 -1.21
CA VAL A 97 11.39 -4.40 -1.84
C VAL A 97 11.20 -5.24 -3.10
N ARG A 98 11.75 -4.77 -4.20
CA ARG A 98 11.67 -5.48 -5.49
C ARG A 98 12.84 -6.41 -5.70
#